data_c871724d39d5e3883fe165dfd27ffc7e
#
_entry.id   c871724d39d5e3883fe165dfd27ffc7e
#
_cell.length_a   1.000
_cell.length_b   1.000
_cell.length_c   1.000
_cell.angle_alpha   90.00
_cell.angle_beta   90.00
_cell.angle_gamma   90.00
#
_symmetry.space_group_name_H-M   'P 1'
#
loop_
_entity.id
_entity.type
_entity.pdbx_description
1 polymer ?
#
loop_
_entity_poly.entity_id
_entity_poly.type
_entity_poly.pdbx_seq_one_letter_code
_entity_poly.pdbx_strand_id
1 'polypeptide(L)' 'MEAEKWGRRIRAFRKLKGYTQEGFVKELGVSVSVLGEVERGNRSPSQDFVVEVAKALKVSIDELMPK' A
#
# COMPACT_ATOMS: atom_id res chain seq x y z
N MET A 1 -0.73 -16.77 -2.99
CA MET A 1 -0.54 -15.53 -2.25
C MET A 1 -1.28 -14.40 -2.95
N GLU A 2 -1.74 -13.47 -2.18
CA GLU A 2 -2.66 -12.43 -2.64
C GLU A 2 -1.95 -11.13 -3.00
N ALA A 3 -0.68 -11.20 -3.46
CA ALA A 3 0.12 -10.01 -3.72
C ALA A 3 -0.56 -9.04 -4.67
N GLU A 4 -1.14 -9.55 -5.76
CA GLU A 4 -1.82 -8.70 -6.73
C GLU A 4 -3.03 -8.01 -6.11
N LYS A 5 -3.78 -8.74 -5.29
CA LYS A 5 -4.97 -8.17 -4.65
C LYS A 5 -4.59 -7.10 -3.63
N TRP A 6 -3.55 -7.37 -2.83
CA TRP A 6 -3.04 -6.38 -1.89
C TRP A 6 -2.58 -5.13 -2.64
N GLY A 7 -1.85 -5.31 -3.73
CA GLY A 7 -1.34 -4.20 -4.51
C GLY A 7 -2.44 -3.32 -5.06
N ARG A 8 -3.47 -3.94 -5.61
CA ARG A 8 -4.61 -3.18 -6.15
C ARG A 8 -5.34 -2.40 -5.06
N ARG A 9 -5.52 -3.02 -3.89
CA ARG A 9 -6.19 -2.35 -2.76
C ARG A 9 -5.37 -1.16 -2.28
N ILE A 10 -4.08 -1.36 -2.10
CA ILE A 10 -3.19 -0.29 -1.64
C ILE A 10 -3.21 0.88 -2.63
N ARG A 11 -3.10 0.56 -3.92
CA ARG A 11 -3.12 1.60 -4.95
C ARG A 11 -4.45 2.36 -4.96
N ALA A 12 -5.56 1.62 -4.86
CA ALA A 12 -6.88 2.24 -4.88
C ALA A 12 -7.06 3.20 -3.70
N PHE A 13 -6.71 2.76 -2.50
CA PHE A 13 -6.81 3.62 -1.32
C PHE A 13 -5.86 4.80 -1.39
N ARG A 14 -4.64 4.57 -1.91
CA ARG A 14 -3.69 5.67 -2.08
C ARG A 14 -4.28 6.77 -2.95
N LYS A 15 -4.83 6.38 -4.09
CA LYS A 15 -5.44 7.34 -5.03
C LYS A 15 -6.68 8.01 -4.42
N LEU A 16 -7.48 7.23 -3.72
CA LEU A 16 -8.68 7.76 -3.08
C LEU A 16 -8.33 8.85 -2.08
N LYS A 17 -7.21 8.69 -1.37
CA LYS A 17 -6.76 9.68 -0.38
C LYS A 17 -5.95 10.81 -1.01
N GLY A 18 -5.75 10.79 -2.33
CA GLY A 18 -5.09 11.89 -3.03
C GLY A 18 -3.58 11.86 -3.03
N TYR A 19 -2.98 10.70 -2.74
CA TYR A 19 -1.52 10.60 -2.73
C TYR A 19 -0.97 10.19 -4.09
N THR A 20 0.13 10.86 -4.49
CA THR A 20 1.00 10.32 -5.53
C THR A 20 1.89 9.25 -4.89
N GLN A 21 2.55 8.42 -5.71
CA GLN A 21 3.51 7.46 -5.14
C GLN A 21 4.61 8.18 -4.37
N GLU A 22 5.17 9.23 -4.94
CA GLU A 22 6.24 10.00 -4.27
C GLU A 22 5.78 10.59 -2.95
N GLY A 23 4.58 11.14 -2.93
CA GLY A 23 4.05 11.71 -1.70
C GLY A 23 3.79 10.65 -0.64
N PHE A 24 3.28 9.50 -1.08
CA PHE A 24 2.94 8.43 -0.15
C PHE A 24 4.16 7.78 0.48
N VAL A 25 5.22 7.55 -0.30
CA VAL A 25 6.41 6.90 0.25
C VAL A 25 7.10 7.74 1.33
N LYS A 26 6.92 9.04 1.30
CA LYS A 26 7.44 9.90 2.37
C LYS A 26 6.80 9.56 3.71
N GLU A 27 5.51 9.23 3.68
CA GLU A 27 4.79 8.82 4.88
C GLU A 27 5.19 7.41 5.33
N LEU A 28 5.54 6.54 4.38
CA LEU A 28 5.84 5.15 4.68
C LEU A 28 7.30 4.91 5.04
N GLY A 29 8.19 5.80 4.62
CA GLY A 29 9.62 5.59 4.83
C GLY A 29 10.23 4.52 3.95
N VAL A 30 9.65 4.27 2.76
CA VAL A 30 10.18 3.30 1.79
C VAL A 30 10.45 4.01 0.47
N SER A 31 11.09 3.31 -0.46
CA SER A 31 11.36 3.89 -1.78
C SER A 31 10.15 3.76 -2.68
N VAL A 32 10.08 4.63 -3.70
CA VAL A 32 9.05 4.55 -4.73
C VAL A 32 9.11 3.20 -5.45
N SER A 33 10.32 2.67 -5.64
CA SER A 33 10.48 1.37 -6.30
C SER A 33 9.79 0.26 -5.52
N VAL A 34 9.93 0.26 -4.19
CA VAL A 34 9.30 -0.76 -3.35
C VAL A 34 7.77 -0.63 -3.42
N LEU A 35 7.26 0.59 -3.29
CA LEU A 35 5.81 0.80 -3.38
C LEU A 35 5.29 0.37 -4.74
N GLY A 36 5.99 0.74 -5.81
CA GLY A 36 5.58 0.36 -7.17
C GLY A 36 5.54 -1.14 -7.35
N GLU A 37 6.52 -1.86 -6.82
CA GLU A 37 6.54 -3.32 -6.91
C GLU A 37 5.35 -3.94 -6.19
N VAL A 38 5.03 -3.42 -5.00
CA VAL A 38 3.87 -3.92 -4.26
C VAL A 38 2.58 -3.62 -5.02
N GLU A 39 2.44 -2.41 -5.54
CA GLU A 39 1.21 -2.03 -6.25
C GLU A 39 1.00 -2.83 -7.52
N ARG A 40 2.08 -3.24 -8.18
CA ARG A 40 1.98 -4.05 -9.39
C ARG A 40 1.82 -5.54 -9.10
N GLY A 41 1.90 -5.94 -7.83
CA GLY A 41 1.78 -7.33 -7.44
C GLY A 41 3.05 -8.14 -7.62
N ASN A 42 4.18 -7.47 -7.84
CA ASN A 42 5.47 -8.14 -8.02
C ASN A 42 6.18 -8.44 -6.71
N ARG A 43 5.66 -7.90 -5.62
CA ARG A 43 6.24 -8.10 -4.28
C ARG A 43 5.10 -8.20 -3.29
N SER A 44 5.12 -9.24 -2.47
CA SER A 44 4.14 -9.38 -1.39
C SER A 44 4.48 -8.39 -0.28
N PRO A 45 3.50 -7.61 0.19
CA PRO A 45 3.77 -6.71 1.31
C PRO A 45 3.99 -7.51 2.59
N SER A 46 4.96 -7.08 3.40
CA SER A 46 5.12 -7.66 4.73
C SER A 46 4.01 -7.15 5.64
N GLN A 47 3.83 -7.82 6.78
CA GLN A 47 2.85 -7.36 7.75
C GLN A 47 3.17 -5.95 8.23
N ASP A 48 4.44 -5.67 8.49
CA ASP A 48 4.85 -4.34 8.93
C ASP A 48 4.51 -3.28 7.88
N PHE A 49 4.73 -3.60 6.61
CA PHE A 49 4.41 -2.68 5.52
C PHE A 49 2.91 -2.39 5.49
N VAL A 50 2.09 -3.44 5.62
CA VAL A 50 0.63 -3.28 5.62
C VAL A 50 0.17 -2.40 6.78
N VAL A 51 0.75 -2.60 7.96
CA VAL A 51 0.43 -1.78 9.13
C VAL A 51 0.75 -0.30 8.86
N GLU A 52 1.92 -0.03 8.29
CA GLU A 52 2.32 1.34 8.00
C GLU A 52 1.43 1.98 6.94
N VAL A 53 1.05 1.21 5.91
CA VAL A 53 0.13 1.70 4.89
C VAL A 53 -1.21 2.06 5.50
N ALA A 54 -1.75 1.18 6.35
CA ALA A 54 -3.05 1.45 6.99
C ALA A 54 -2.99 2.71 7.84
N LYS A 55 -1.90 2.89 8.60
CA LYS A 55 -1.72 4.10 9.41
C LYS A 55 -1.66 5.35 8.55
N ALA A 56 -0.88 5.30 7.47
CA ALA A 56 -0.72 6.46 6.60
C ALA A 56 -2.02 6.82 5.90
N LEU A 57 -2.80 5.82 5.52
CA LEU A 57 -4.08 6.04 4.86
C LEU A 57 -5.23 6.32 5.84
N LYS A 58 -4.98 6.11 7.14
CA LYS A 58 -5.98 6.29 8.19
C LYS A 58 -7.18 5.39 7.98
N VAL A 59 -6.91 4.14 7.61
CA VAL A 59 -7.93 3.10 7.46
C VAL A 59 -7.54 1.92 8.33
N SER A 60 -8.50 1.05 8.62
CA SER A 60 -8.20 -0.17 9.36
C SER A 60 -7.55 -1.17 8.42
N ILE A 61 -6.80 -2.11 9.01
CA ILE A 61 -6.22 -3.21 8.22
C ILE A 61 -7.34 -4.01 7.57
N ASP A 62 -8.46 -4.19 8.28
CA ASP A 62 -9.61 -4.92 7.73
C ASP A 62 -10.14 -4.27 6.46
N GLU A 63 -10.20 -2.94 6.42
CA GLU A 63 -10.64 -2.22 5.23
C GLU A 63 -9.67 -2.42 4.07
N LEU A 64 -8.39 -2.44 4.39
CA LEU A 64 -7.34 -2.55 3.37
C LEU A 64 -7.22 -3.98 2.87
N MET A 65 -7.58 -4.96 3.68
CA MET A 65 -7.40 -6.37 3.37
C MET A 65 -8.23 -6.79 2.17
N PRO A 66 -7.65 -7.55 1.22
CA PRO A 66 -8.43 -8.09 0.10
C PRO A 66 -9.52 -9.04 0.60
N LYS A 67 -10.66 -9.00 -0.05
CA LYS A 67 -11.80 -9.85 0.27
C LYS A 67 -11.86 -11.07 -0.62
#